data_8de678287b209c812ad2a133cf08c9e7
#
_entry.id   8de678287b209c812ad2a133cf08c9e7
#
_cell.length_a   1.000
_cell.length_b   1.000
_cell.length_c   1.000
_cell.angle_alpha   90.00
_cell.angle_beta   90.00
_cell.angle_gamma   90.00
#
_symmetry.space_group_name_H-M   'P 1'
#
loop_
_entity.id
_entity.type
_entity.pdbx_description
1 polymer ?
#
loop_
_entity_poly.entity_id
_entity_poly.type
_entity_poly.pdbx_seq_one_letter_code
_entity_poly.pdbx_strand_id
1 'polypeptide(L)'
;EGEVVEILESKERTFVGKLQVAKGFAFLITENKTLANDIFIPKDKLKGGKNGDKAIVRIVEWPDEAKNPLGEVIDILGIAGQNTAEMHAILAEFGLPYKYPSSVEKAADKIPEAISPEEIENREDFRGITTFTIDPKDAKDFDDALSARRLDNGNWEVGVHIADVTHYVKTDGVIDKEAQSRATSVYLVDRTIPMLPERLCNQICSLRPDEEKLCFSAVFELNSDAVVQNSRICRTIIKSDRRFTYEEAQEVIETGEGDYKEEILALNDLAKKLRERRFKSGAINFDRYEVKFEIDEQGKPVR
;
A
#
# COMPACT_ATOMS: atom_id res chain seq x y z
N GLU A 1 15.16 37.86 12.54
CA GLU A 1 14.54 37.31 13.75
C GLU A 1 13.03 37.49 13.61
N GLY A 2 12.24 36.50 13.97
CA GLY A 2 10.79 36.54 13.98
C GLY A 2 10.26 36.22 15.38
N GLU A 3 9.07 36.73 15.69
CA GLU A 3 8.37 36.48 16.95
C GLU A 3 7.10 35.67 16.67
N VAL A 4 6.86 34.62 17.48
CA VAL A 4 5.62 33.87 17.42
C VAL A 4 4.52 34.71 18.09
N VAL A 5 3.57 35.18 17.28
CA VAL A 5 2.47 36.04 17.77
C VAL A 5 1.21 35.24 18.14
N GLU A 6 1.02 34.07 17.54
CA GLU A 6 -0.15 33.21 17.78
C GLU A 6 0.16 31.77 17.38
N ILE A 7 -0.33 30.81 18.16
CA ILE A 7 -0.31 29.39 17.82
C ILE A 7 -1.72 29.02 17.32
N LEU A 8 -1.87 28.86 16.00
CA LEU A 8 -3.18 28.57 15.37
C LEU A 8 -3.65 27.16 15.64
N GLU A 9 -2.72 26.19 15.69
CA GLU A 9 -3.02 24.78 15.92
C GLU A 9 -1.85 24.12 16.67
N SER A 10 -2.17 23.37 17.71
CA SER A 10 -1.20 22.56 18.44
C SER A 10 -1.48 21.07 18.13
N LYS A 11 -0.63 20.42 17.34
CA LYS A 11 -0.71 18.97 17.19
C LYS A 11 -0.42 18.29 18.52
N GLU A 12 -1.25 17.32 18.89
CA GLU A 12 -0.97 16.45 20.04
C GLU A 12 0.42 15.82 19.85
N ARG A 13 1.33 16.09 20.80
CA ARG A 13 2.68 15.54 20.74
C ARG A 13 2.69 14.16 21.36
N THR A 14 2.78 13.15 20.49
CA THR A 14 3.04 11.78 20.89
C THR A 14 4.51 11.43 20.74
N PHE A 15 5.01 10.62 21.65
CA PHE A 15 6.41 10.19 21.69
C PHE A 15 6.46 8.68 21.80
N VAL A 16 7.42 8.09 21.12
CA VAL A 16 7.69 6.65 21.17
C VAL A 16 8.97 6.42 21.97
N GLY A 17 8.95 5.38 22.80
CA GLY A 17 10.11 5.04 23.60
C GLY A 17 9.93 3.75 24.41
N LYS A 18 10.89 3.45 25.25
CA LYS A 18 10.89 2.29 26.13
C LYS A 18 10.41 2.66 27.52
N LEU A 19 9.49 1.88 28.05
CA LEU A 19 9.01 2.05 29.44
C LEU A 19 10.05 1.55 30.44
N GLN A 20 10.39 2.40 31.40
CA GLN A 20 11.11 2.05 32.62
C GLN A 20 10.14 2.17 33.81
N VAL A 21 9.63 1.04 34.27
CA VAL A 21 8.60 0.98 35.30
C VAL A 21 9.23 0.83 36.69
N ALA A 22 8.82 1.71 37.62
CA ALA A 22 9.16 1.68 39.03
C ALA A 22 7.94 1.40 39.90
N LYS A 23 8.14 1.38 41.24
CA LYS A 23 7.04 1.15 42.18
C LYS A 23 6.17 2.40 42.29
N GLY A 24 5.07 2.42 41.49
CA GLY A 24 4.06 3.50 41.55
C GLY A 24 4.10 4.51 40.40
N PHE A 25 5.09 4.45 39.50
CA PHE A 25 5.21 5.32 38.32
C PHE A 25 6.09 4.66 37.25
N ALA A 26 6.16 5.27 36.08
CA ALA A 26 7.10 4.90 35.04
C ALA A 26 7.71 6.14 34.39
N PHE A 27 8.79 5.93 33.63
CA PHE A 27 9.31 6.89 32.66
C PHE A 27 9.24 6.27 31.27
N LEU A 28 8.92 7.10 30.27
CA LEU A 28 9.21 6.79 28.89
C LEU A 28 10.60 7.34 28.55
N ILE A 29 11.51 6.44 28.22
CA ILE A 29 12.84 6.80 27.73
C ILE A 29 12.72 6.89 26.20
N THR A 30 12.78 8.13 25.68
CA THR A 30 12.69 8.39 24.23
C THR A 30 14.05 8.16 23.58
N GLU A 31 14.07 7.54 22.41
CA GLU A 31 15.29 7.37 21.60
C GLU A 31 15.59 8.63 20.79
N ASN A 32 14.55 9.42 20.54
CA ASN A 32 14.67 10.69 19.81
C ASN A 32 15.10 11.81 20.76
N LYS A 33 16.25 12.42 20.47
CA LYS A 33 16.83 13.54 21.25
C LYS A 33 16.03 14.86 21.18
N THR A 34 14.83 14.85 20.64
CA THR A 34 13.94 16.02 20.57
C THR A 34 13.44 16.46 21.95
N LEU A 35 13.41 15.57 22.92
CA LEU A 35 13.13 15.89 24.32
C LEU A 35 14.42 15.75 25.14
N ALA A 36 14.74 16.80 25.89
CA ALA A 36 15.89 16.80 26.78
C ALA A 36 15.69 15.93 28.03
N ASN A 37 14.43 15.60 28.37
CA ASN A 37 14.07 14.88 29.58
C ASN A 37 13.07 13.75 29.24
N ASP A 38 13.12 12.67 30.05
CA ASP A 38 12.18 11.56 29.96
C ASP A 38 10.76 11.98 30.36
N ILE A 39 9.75 11.29 29.87
CA ILE A 39 8.34 11.60 30.17
C ILE A 39 7.92 10.80 31.40
N PHE A 40 7.48 11.51 32.46
CA PHE A 40 6.97 10.88 33.68
C PHE A 40 5.54 10.37 33.46
N ILE A 41 5.24 9.13 33.87
CA ILE A 41 3.95 8.49 33.69
C ILE A 41 3.46 7.97 35.04
N PRO A 42 2.36 8.51 35.60
CA PRO A 42 1.70 7.97 36.78
C PRO A 42 1.18 6.56 36.53
N LYS A 43 1.07 5.77 37.60
CA LYS A 43 0.63 4.36 37.51
C LYS A 43 -0.75 4.17 36.87
N ASP A 44 -1.68 5.07 37.16
CA ASP A 44 -3.04 5.09 36.61
C ASP A 44 -3.08 5.40 35.11
N LYS A 45 -2.06 6.05 34.58
CA LYS A 45 -1.89 6.39 33.15
C LYS A 45 -1.01 5.43 32.38
N LEU A 46 -0.55 4.33 33.00
CA LEU A 46 0.38 3.36 32.41
C LEU A 46 -0.31 2.33 31.49
N LYS A 47 -1.62 2.21 31.52
CA LYS A 47 -2.44 1.27 30.71
C LYS A 47 -1.92 -0.20 30.73
N GLY A 48 -1.36 -0.64 31.84
CA GLY A 48 -0.84 -2.00 32.00
C GLY A 48 0.53 -2.25 31.38
N GLY A 49 1.22 -1.22 30.89
CA GLY A 49 2.58 -1.30 30.38
C GLY A 49 3.56 -1.88 31.40
N LYS A 50 4.49 -2.69 30.92
CA LYS A 50 5.50 -3.37 31.75
C LYS A 50 6.87 -2.77 31.50
N ASN A 51 7.78 -3.04 32.44
CA ASN A 51 9.19 -2.63 32.29
C ASN A 51 9.80 -3.28 31.04
N GLY A 52 10.34 -2.45 30.16
CA GLY A 52 10.93 -2.90 28.91
C GLY A 52 10.00 -2.88 27.69
N ASP A 53 8.71 -2.58 27.86
CA ASP A 53 7.80 -2.42 26.73
C ASP A 53 8.14 -1.16 25.92
N LYS A 54 7.94 -1.25 24.61
CA LYS A 54 7.89 -0.11 23.69
C LYS A 54 6.49 0.46 23.71
N ALA A 55 6.34 1.77 23.86
CA ALA A 55 5.03 2.40 24.02
C ALA A 55 4.96 3.74 23.32
N ILE A 56 3.73 4.14 22.97
CA ILE A 56 3.38 5.49 22.53
C ILE A 56 2.82 6.23 23.73
N VAL A 57 3.35 7.41 24.00
CA VAL A 57 2.95 8.27 25.11
C VAL A 57 2.60 9.65 24.59
N ARG A 58 1.49 10.21 25.08
CA ARG A 58 1.08 11.59 24.86
C ARG A 58 1.47 12.43 26.06
N ILE A 59 2.06 13.59 25.83
CA ILE A 59 2.25 14.59 26.90
C ILE A 59 0.90 15.22 27.19
N VAL A 60 0.49 15.14 28.47
CA VAL A 60 -0.76 15.71 28.98
C VAL A 60 -0.53 17.10 29.52
N GLU A 61 0.59 17.29 30.23
CA GLU A 61 0.93 18.54 30.90
C GLU A 61 2.45 18.68 31.02
N TRP A 62 2.94 19.89 30.95
CA TRP A 62 4.35 20.21 31.27
C TRP A 62 4.37 21.46 32.16
N PRO A 63 4.29 21.29 33.51
CA PRO A 63 4.36 22.41 34.42
C PRO A 63 5.70 23.15 34.29
N ASP A 64 5.68 24.48 34.34
CA ASP A 64 6.90 25.34 34.14
C ASP A 64 8.05 25.01 35.10
N GLU A 65 7.71 24.57 36.33
CA GLU A 65 8.70 24.22 37.36
C GLU A 65 9.09 22.73 37.31
N ALA A 66 8.43 21.91 36.50
CA ALA A 66 8.69 20.47 36.44
C ALA A 66 9.82 20.13 35.47
N LYS A 67 10.79 19.34 35.94
CA LYS A 67 11.89 18.86 35.12
C LYS A 67 11.39 17.93 33.99
N ASN A 68 10.39 17.11 34.28
CA ASN A 68 9.89 16.10 33.37
C ASN A 68 8.41 16.39 33.00
N PRO A 69 8.03 16.30 31.71
CA PRO A 69 6.63 16.39 31.34
C PRO A 69 5.82 15.22 31.87
N LEU A 70 4.55 15.46 32.14
CA LEU A 70 3.57 14.44 32.53
C LEU A 70 2.96 13.82 31.28
N GLY A 71 3.02 12.49 31.17
CA GLY A 71 2.47 11.74 30.04
C GLY A 71 1.46 10.68 30.43
N GLU A 72 0.73 10.22 29.42
CA GLU A 72 -0.12 9.04 29.50
C GLU A 72 0.21 8.09 28.33
N VAL A 73 0.19 6.80 28.61
CA VAL A 73 0.36 5.77 27.57
C VAL A 73 -0.87 5.78 26.68
N ILE A 74 -0.65 5.91 25.38
CA ILE A 74 -1.71 5.78 24.36
C ILE A 74 -1.84 4.32 23.94
N ASP A 75 -0.70 3.68 23.62
CA ASP A 75 -0.66 2.28 23.18
C ASP A 75 0.63 1.60 23.60
N ILE A 76 0.57 0.27 23.78
CA ILE A 76 1.73 -0.61 24.02
C ILE A 76 2.01 -1.37 22.73
N LEU A 77 3.22 -1.20 22.19
CA LEU A 77 3.61 -1.75 20.89
C LEU A 77 4.19 -3.17 20.99
N GLY A 78 4.63 -3.56 22.19
CA GLY A 78 5.27 -4.84 22.48
C GLY A 78 6.58 -4.68 23.23
N ILE A 79 7.36 -5.75 23.32
CA ILE A 79 8.67 -5.75 24.02
C ILE A 79 9.69 -5.04 23.11
N ALA A 80 10.42 -4.07 23.66
CA ALA A 80 11.48 -3.37 22.94
C ALA A 80 12.53 -4.35 22.40
N GLY A 81 12.95 -4.16 21.14
CA GLY A 81 13.87 -5.04 20.42
C GLY A 81 13.20 -6.16 19.63
N GLN A 82 11.90 -6.38 19.79
CA GLN A 82 11.14 -7.26 18.89
C GLN A 82 10.83 -6.53 17.57
N ASN A 83 11.06 -7.19 16.44
CA ASN A 83 10.90 -6.59 15.11
C ASN A 83 9.53 -5.90 14.94
N THR A 84 8.43 -6.55 15.28
CA THR A 84 7.08 -5.97 15.17
C THR A 84 6.91 -4.71 16.02
N ALA A 85 7.44 -4.71 17.27
CA ALA A 85 7.35 -3.54 18.14
C ALA A 85 8.17 -2.36 17.60
N GLU A 86 9.35 -2.63 17.04
CA GLU A 86 10.21 -1.60 16.46
C GLU A 86 9.61 -1.04 15.14
N MET A 87 9.03 -1.89 14.28
CA MET A 87 8.34 -1.43 13.06
C MET A 87 7.12 -0.55 13.40
N HIS A 88 6.30 -0.95 14.37
CA HIS A 88 5.18 -0.13 14.83
C HIS A 88 5.67 1.18 15.49
N ALA A 89 6.81 1.14 16.16
CA ALA A 89 7.42 2.32 16.75
C ALA A 89 7.84 3.34 15.68
N ILE A 90 8.50 2.87 14.61
CA ILE A 90 8.87 3.71 13.47
C ILE A 90 7.62 4.35 12.84
N LEU A 91 6.58 3.56 12.56
CA LEU A 91 5.34 4.09 11.99
C LEU A 91 4.71 5.16 12.88
N ALA A 92 4.63 4.91 14.19
CA ALA A 92 4.07 5.84 15.16
C ALA A 92 4.91 7.14 15.28
N GLU A 93 6.23 7.05 15.22
CA GLU A 93 7.13 8.19 15.27
C GLU A 93 6.92 9.14 14.08
N PHE A 94 6.64 8.58 12.90
CA PHE A 94 6.32 9.35 11.69
C PHE A 94 4.83 9.70 11.56
N GLY A 95 4.01 9.40 12.57
CA GLY A 95 2.57 9.66 12.56
C GLY A 95 1.79 8.79 11.56
N LEU A 96 2.37 7.66 11.16
CA LEU A 96 1.77 6.72 10.23
C LEU A 96 0.92 5.67 10.98
N PRO A 97 -0.24 5.28 10.44
CA PRO A 97 -1.09 4.26 11.05
C PRO A 97 -0.43 2.88 10.94
N TYR A 98 -0.41 2.12 12.03
CA TYR A 98 0.16 0.76 12.11
C TYR A 98 -0.87 -0.33 12.35
N LYS A 99 -2.14 0.03 12.58
CA LYS A 99 -3.28 -0.89 12.71
C LYS A 99 -4.56 -0.22 12.23
N TYR A 100 -5.55 -1.02 11.85
CA TYR A 100 -6.88 -0.52 11.52
C TYR A 100 -7.75 -0.38 12.76
N PRO A 101 -8.68 0.60 12.80
CA PRO A 101 -9.78 0.58 13.73
C PRO A 101 -10.64 -0.69 13.53
N SER A 102 -11.11 -1.29 14.64
CA SER A 102 -11.91 -2.52 14.56
C SER A 102 -13.24 -2.35 13.79
N SER A 103 -13.75 -1.11 13.67
CA SER A 103 -14.90 -0.80 12.83
C SER A 103 -14.63 -0.96 11.34
N VAL A 104 -13.40 -0.64 10.90
CA VAL A 104 -12.95 -0.77 9.51
C VAL A 104 -12.77 -2.23 9.14
N GLU A 105 -12.10 -3.01 10.00
CA GLU A 105 -11.92 -4.46 9.81
C GLU A 105 -13.27 -5.17 9.71
N LYS A 106 -14.19 -4.92 10.67
CA LYS A 106 -15.55 -5.49 10.65
C LYS A 106 -16.37 -5.07 9.42
N ALA A 107 -16.13 -3.89 8.87
CA ALA A 107 -16.79 -3.44 7.65
C ALA A 107 -16.22 -4.19 6.42
N ALA A 108 -14.90 -4.37 6.35
CA ALA A 108 -14.25 -5.14 5.30
C ALA A 108 -14.70 -6.62 5.30
N ASP A 109 -14.81 -7.23 6.50
CA ASP A 109 -15.25 -8.62 6.65
C ASP A 109 -16.68 -8.87 6.13
N LYS A 110 -17.53 -7.85 6.10
CA LYS A 110 -18.90 -7.95 5.60
C LYS A 110 -19.03 -7.84 4.08
N ILE A 111 -17.97 -7.44 3.39
CA ILE A 111 -18.00 -7.32 1.94
C ILE A 111 -18.03 -8.72 1.32
N PRO A 112 -19.04 -9.05 0.48
CA PRO A 112 -19.12 -10.34 -0.18
C PRO A 112 -17.99 -10.49 -1.22
N GLU A 113 -17.45 -11.69 -1.34
CA GLU A 113 -16.48 -12.02 -2.39
C GLU A 113 -17.18 -12.38 -3.71
N ALA A 114 -18.38 -12.95 -3.61
CA ALA A 114 -19.13 -13.37 -4.77
C ALA A 114 -19.62 -12.18 -5.59
N ILE A 115 -19.38 -12.23 -6.89
CA ILE A 115 -19.89 -11.26 -7.86
C ILE A 115 -21.32 -11.67 -8.24
N SER A 116 -22.28 -10.74 -8.17
CA SER A 116 -23.65 -11.04 -8.55
C SER A 116 -23.81 -11.19 -10.08
N PRO A 117 -24.74 -12.03 -10.56
CA PRO A 117 -25.03 -12.13 -12.00
C PRO A 117 -25.42 -10.78 -12.63
N GLU A 118 -26.17 -9.96 -11.93
CA GLU A 118 -26.55 -8.62 -12.37
C GLU A 118 -25.32 -7.72 -12.60
N GLU A 119 -24.33 -7.81 -11.72
CA GLU A 119 -23.09 -7.02 -11.88
C GLU A 119 -22.27 -7.50 -13.07
N ILE A 120 -22.28 -8.80 -13.34
CA ILE A 120 -21.62 -9.38 -14.53
C ILE A 120 -22.28 -8.89 -15.82
N GLU A 121 -23.61 -8.88 -15.87
CA GLU A 121 -24.38 -8.44 -17.06
C GLU A 121 -24.16 -6.95 -17.40
N ASN A 122 -23.86 -6.13 -16.41
CA ASN A 122 -23.62 -4.70 -16.56
C ASN A 122 -22.17 -4.33 -16.95
N ARG A 123 -21.32 -5.34 -17.24
CA ARG A 123 -19.89 -5.13 -17.55
C ARG A 123 -19.50 -5.74 -18.88
N GLU A 124 -18.49 -5.18 -19.54
CA GLU A 124 -17.87 -5.85 -20.68
C GLU A 124 -17.14 -7.11 -20.21
N ASP A 125 -17.35 -8.21 -20.89
CA ASP A 125 -16.78 -9.51 -20.55
C ASP A 125 -15.40 -9.72 -21.22
N PHE A 126 -14.35 -9.67 -20.42
CA PHE A 126 -12.97 -9.91 -20.83
C PHE A 126 -12.43 -11.27 -20.33
N ARG A 127 -13.27 -12.13 -19.74
CA ARG A 127 -12.85 -13.42 -19.18
C ARG A 127 -12.28 -14.41 -20.20
N GLY A 128 -12.63 -14.23 -21.48
CA GLY A 128 -12.13 -15.06 -22.59
C GLY A 128 -10.99 -14.41 -23.39
N ILE A 129 -10.42 -13.30 -22.92
CA ILE A 129 -9.31 -12.57 -23.57
C ILE A 129 -8.06 -12.80 -22.73
N THR A 130 -6.96 -13.20 -23.37
CA THR A 130 -5.66 -13.38 -22.68
C THR A 130 -5.34 -12.17 -21.81
N THR A 131 -5.26 -12.40 -20.51
CA THR A 131 -5.08 -11.37 -19.48
C THR A 131 -4.09 -11.86 -18.43
N PHE A 132 -3.14 -11.02 -18.03
CA PHE A 132 -2.15 -11.35 -17.01
C PHE A 132 -1.70 -10.12 -16.23
N THR A 133 -1.13 -10.38 -15.05
CA THR A 133 -0.46 -9.34 -14.24
C THR A 133 1.06 -9.50 -14.34
N ILE A 134 1.82 -8.41 -14.12
CA ILE A 134 3.29 -8.41 -14.09
C ILE A 134 3.74 -7.59 -12.89
N ASP A 135 4.21 -8.28 -11.84
CA ASP A 135 4.42 -7.72 -10.52
C ASP A 135 5.75 -8.16 -9.88
N PRO A 136 6.22 -7.46 -8.82
CA PRO A 136 7.34 -7.95 -8.00
C PRO A 136 7.05 -9.35 -7.45
N LYS A 137 8.10 -10.16 -7.26
CA LYS A 137 7.98 -11.56 -6.82
C LYS A 137 7.18 -11.74 -5.51
N ASP A 138 7.30 -10.80 -4.60
CA ASP A 138 6.68 -10.78 -3.26
C ASP A 138 5.34 -10.04 -3.19
N ALA A 139 4.88 -9.44 -4.30
CA ALA A 139 3.57 -8.77 -4.37
C ALA A 139 2.42 -9.74 -4.09
N LYS A 140 1.39 -9.22 -3.41
CA LYS A 140 0.12 -9.92 -3.10
C LYS A 140 -1.10 -9.14 -3.55
N ASP A 141 -0.94 -7.87 -3.79
CA ASP A 141 -1.89 -6.86 -4.19
C ASP A 141 -1.69 -6.58 -5.70
N PHE A 142 -2.35 -7.38 -6.54
CA PHE A 142 -2.29 -7.20 -7.99
C PHE A 142 -3.35 -6.19 -8.39
N ASP A 143 -2.96 -4.92 -8.47
CA ASP A 143 -3.89 -3.82 -8.69
C ASP A 143 -4.23 -3.60 -10.17
N ASP A 144 -3.34 -4.00 -11.07
CA ASP A 144 -3.50 -3.87 -12.51
C ASP A 144 -3.18 -5.15 -13.28
N ALA A 145 -3.86 -5.31 -14.41
CA ALA A 145 -3.64 -6.39 -15.36
C ALA A 145 -3.66 -5.85 -16.79
N LEU A 146 -2.98 -6.55 -17.67
CA LEU A 146 -2.96 -6.26 -19.10
C LEU A 146 -3.66 -7.38 -19.86
N SER A 147 -4.51 -7.01 -20.82
CA SER A 147 -4.99 -7.93 -21.84
C SER A 147 -4.52 -7.53 -23.22
N ALA A 148 -4.31 -8.51 -24.09
CA ALA A 148 -3.96 -8.28 -25.47
C ALA A 148 -4.58 -9.32 -26.39
N ARG A 149 -5.19 -8.86 -27.48
CA ARG A 149 -5.65 -9.73 -28.57
C ARG A 149 -5.43 -9.08 -29.94
N ARG A 150 -5.11 -9.91 -30.92
CA ARG A 150 -5.01 -9.45 -32.31
C ARG A 150 -6.41 -9.31 -32.91
N LEU A 151 -6.65 -8.17 -33.59
CA LEU A 151 -7.89 -7.93 -34.31
C LEU A 151 -7.76 -8.35 -35.79
N ASP A 152 -8.89 -8.61 -36.46
CA ASP A 152 -8.96 -9.03 -37.89
C ASP A 152 -8.31 -8.00 -38.82
N ASN A 153 -8.33 -6.71 -38.47
CA ASN A 153 -7.67 -5.65 -39.23
C ASN A 153 -6.15 -5.56 -39.01
N GLY A 154 -5.59 -6.46 -38.22
CA GLY A 154 -4.16 -6.52 -37.91
C GLY A 154 -3.70 -5.59 -36.78
N ASN A 155 -4.58 -4.80 -36.19
CA ASN A 155 -4.29 -4.02 -34.99
C ASN A 155 -4.31 -4.89 -33.72
N TRP A 156 -3.82 -4.32 -32.62
CA TRP A 156 -3.94 -4.93 -31.30
C TRP A 156 -5.00 -4.21 -30.46
N GLU A 157 -5.91 -4.95 -29.86
CA GLU A 157 -6.71 -4.44 -28.76
C GLU A 157 -5.95 -4.74 -27.47
N VAL A 158 -5.61 -3.68 -26.76
CA VAL A 158 -4.90 -3.73 -25.47
C VAL A 158 -5.81 -3.18 -24.38
N GLY A 159 -6.07 -3.99 -23.38
CA GLY A 159 -6.78 -3.58 -22.16
C GLY A 159 -5.81 -3.32 -21.01
N VAL A 160 -6.01 -2.21 -20.32
CA VAL A 160 -5.40 -1.91 -19.02
C VAL A 160 -6.53 -1.97 -18.00
N HIS A 161 -6.49 -2.97 -17.15
CA HIS A 161 -7.54 -3.30 -16.20
C HIS A 161 -7.07 -2.94 -14.80
N ILE A 162 -7.77 -2.03 -14.15
CA ILE A 162 -7.50 -1.65 -12.76
C ILE A 162 -8.61 -2.22 -11.88
N ALA A 163 -8.27 -2.80 -10.75
CA ALA A 163 -9.22 -3.33 -9.78
C ALA A 163 -10.30 -2.28 -9.44
N ASP A 164 -11.58 -2.63 -9.62
CA ASP A 164 -12.71 -1.71 -9.35
C ASP A 164 -13.00 -1.63 -7.84
N VAL A 165 -12.07 -1.01 -7.10
CA VAL A 165 -12.20 -0.78 -5.66
C VAL A 165 -13.48 -0.01 -5.34
N THR A 166 -13.94 0.87 -6.25
CA THR A 166 -15.13 1.70 -6.03
C THR A 166 -16.44 0.92 -6.00
N HIS A 167 -16.44 -0.31 -6.54
CA HIS A 167 -17.56 -1.22 -6.39
C HIS A 167 -17.75 -1.63 -4.92
N TYR A 168 -16.66 -1.89 -4.21
CA TYR A 168 -16.63 -2.43 -2.85
C TYR A 168 -16.58 -1.34 -1.77
N VAL A 169 -15.80 -0.30 -1.99
CA VAL A 169 -15.62 0.82 -1.06
C VAL A 169 -16.57 1.96 -1.42
N LYS A 170 -17.58 2.17 -0.56
CA LYS A 170 -18.58 3.22 -0.79
C LYS A 170 -18.08 4.56 -0.26
N THR A 171 -18.30 5.60 -1.04
CA THR A 171 -17.98 6.99 -0.69
C THR A 171 -18.56 7.35 0.68
N ASP A 172 -17.79 8.07 1.48
CA ASP A 172 -18.10 8.47 2.87
C ASP A 172 -18.33 7.32 3.86
N GLY A 173 -18.11 6.07 3.41
CA GLY A 173 -18.14 4.90 4.28
C GLY A 173 -16.97 4.86 5.27
N VAL A 174 -17.04 3.95 6.25
CA VAL A 174 -15.99 3.83 7.28
C VAL A 174 -14.63 3.42 6.69
N ILE A 175 -14.62 2.60 5.62
CA ILE A 175 -13.40 2.18 4.93
C ILE A 175 -12.85 3.36 4.10
N ASP A 176 -13.71 4.09 3.39
CA ASP A 176 -13.31 5.24 2.58
C ASP A 176 -12.68 6.34 3.44
N LYS A 177 -13.29 6.67 4.58
CA LYS A 177 -12.73 7.66 5.52
C LYS A 177 -11.37 7.26 6.07
N GLU A 178 -11.19 5.98 6.37
CA GLU A 178 -9.90 5.46 6.82
C GLU A 178 -8.87 5.52 5.69
N ALA A 179 -9.25 5.15 4.46
CA ALA A 179 -8.38 5.23 3.28
C ALA A 179 -7.94 6.66 2.98
N GLN A 180 -8.86 7.63 3.08
CA GLN A 180 -8.54 9.06 2.95
C GLN A 180 -7.57 9.53 4.03
N SER A 181 -7.74 9.08 5.26
CA SER A 181 -6.83 9.40 6.36
C SER A 181 -5.43 8.82 6.16
N ARG A 182 -5.32 7.59 5.62
CA ARG A 182 -4.03 6.94 5.30
C ARG A 182 -3.37 7.52 4.07
N ALA A 183 -4.15 7.90 3.08
CA ALA A 183 -3.77 8.47 1.79
C ALA A 183 -2.94 7.54 0.87
N THR A 184 -2.15 6.62 1.41
CA THR A 184 -1.27 5.71 0.66
C THR A 184 -0.99 4.43 1.44
N SER A 185 -0.52 3.39 0.76
CA SER A 185 0.14 2.25 1.38
C SER A 185 1.58 2.61 1.75
N VAL A 186 2.09 2.07 2.85
CA VAL A 186 3.46 2.29 3.33
C VAL A 186 4.23 0.98 3.25
N TYR A 187 5.31 0.98 2.47
CA TYR A 187 6.15 -0.19 2.27
C TYR A 187 7.36 -0.12 3.19
N LEU A 188 7.43 -1.03 4.16
CA LEU A 188 8.57 -1.23 5.03
C LEU A 188 9.45 -2.35 4.48
N VAL A 189 10.60 -2.57 5.10
CA VAL A 189 11.57 -3.57 4.63
C VAL A 189 11.00 -4.99 4.65
N ASP A 190 10.16 -5.32 5.64
CA ASP A 190 9.65 -6.66 5.90
C ASP A 190 8.14 -6.81 5.69
N ARG A 191 7.43 -5.71 5.51
CA ARG A 191 5.95 -5.70 5.39
C ARG A 191 5.41 -4.46 4.72
N THR A 192 4.18 -4.56 4.25
CA THR A 192 3.39 -3.42 3.78
C THR A 192 2.31 -3.08 4.80
N ILE A 193 2.11 -1.80 5.06
CA ILE A 193 0.95 -1.28 5.79
C ILE A 193 0.00 -0.70 4.74
N PRO A 194 -1.02 -1.44 4.32
CA PRO A 194 -1.81 -1.04 3.16
C PRO A 194 -2.78 0.09 3.48
N MET A 195 -3.15 0.86 2.45
CA MET A 195 -4.17 1.91 2.54
C MET A 195 -5.56 1.32 2.83
N LEU A 196 -5.87 0.17 2.25
CA LEU A 196 -7.12 -0.57 2.44
C LEU A 196 -6.86 -1.85 3.25
N PRO A 197 -7.84 -2.36 4.01
CA PRO A 197 -7.72 -3.64 4.71
C PRO A 197 -7.26 -4.77 3.81
N GLU A 198 -6.39 -5.66 4.31
CA GLU A 198 -5.80 -6.76 3.53
C GLU A 198 -6.83 -7.64 2.84
N ARG A 199 -8.02 -7.80 3.42
CA ARG A 199 -9.13 -8.50 2.79
C ARG A 199 -9.54 -7.87 1.45
N LEU A 200 -9.44 -6.55 1.32
CA LEU A 200 -9.71 -5.86 0.06
C LEU A 200 -8.49 -5.90 -0.86
N CYS A 201 -7.35 -5.37 -0.44
CA CYS A 201 -6.20 -5.21 -1.34
C CYS A 201 -5.54 -6.53 -1.74
N ASN A 202 -5.47 -7.55 -0.85
CA ASN A 202 -4.79 -8.81 -1.14
C ASN A 202 -5.74 -9.94 -1.60
N GLN A 203 -7.07 -9.76 -1.50
CA GLN A 203 -8.05 -10.82 -1.80
C GLN A 203 -9.10 -10.35 -2.80
N ILE A 204 -10.08 -9.55 -2.34
CA ILE A 204 -11.28 -9.22 -3.14
C ILE A 204 -10.90 -8.42 -4.38
N CYS A 205 -10.07 -7.38 -4.24
CA CYS A 205 -9.68 -6.50 -5.34
C CYS A 205 -8.45 -7.01 -6.10
N SER A 206 -7.58 -7.83 -5.48
CA SER A 206 -6.38 -8.33 -6.14
C SER A 206 -6.72 -9.19 -7.37
N LEU A 207 -6.15 -8.86 -8.53
CA LEU A 207 -6.41 -9.48 -9.82
C LEU A 207 -5.69 -10.83 -9.96
N ARG A 208 -5.98 -11.74 -9.01
CA ARG A 208 -5.32 -13.03 -8.88
C ARG A 208 -5.64 -13.94 -10.06
N PRO A 209 -4.69 -14.79 -10.49
CA PRO A 209 -4.92 -15.73 -11.58
C PRO A 209 -6.05 -16.72 -11.26
N ASP A 210 -6.79 -17.09 -12.31
CA ASP A 210 -7.92 -18.01 -12.30
C ASP A 210 -9.18 -17.54 -11.54
N GLU A 211 -9.17 -16.29 -11.02
CA GLU A 211 -10.31 -15.70 -10.31
C GLU A 211 -11.00 -14.63 -11.17
N GLU A 212 -12.34 -14.62 -11.14
CA GLU A 212 -13.12 -13.53 -11.75
C GLU A 212 -13.00 -12.27 -10.90
N LYS A 213 -12.67 -11.14 -11.54
CA LYS A 213 -12.45 -9.88 -10.87
C LYS A 213 -13.12 -8.73 -11.60
N LEU A 214 -13.67 -7.80 -10.81
CA LEU A 214 -14.27 -6.58 -11.32
C LEU A 214 -13.20 -5.51 -11.55
N CYS A 215 -13.20 -4.92 -12.74
CA CYS A 215 -12.24 -3.89 -13.12
C CYS A 215 -12.91 -2.66 -13.68
N PHE A 216 -12.19 -1.55 -13.61
CA PHE A 216 -12.41 -0.34 -14.38
C PHE A 216 -11.27 -0.25 -15.40
N SER A 217 -11.60 -0.29 -16.68
CA SER A 217 -10.62 -0.59 -17.71
C SER A 217 -10.55 0.49 -18.77
N ALA A 218 -9.33 0.76 -19.24
CA ALA A 218 -9.06 1.52 -20.44
C ALA A 218 -8.65 0.56 -21.55
N VAL A 219 -9.42 0.52 -22.62
CA VAL A 219 -9.21 -0.37 -23.77
C VAL A 219 -8.84 0.43 -25.00
N PHE A 220 -7.75 0.06 -25.64
CA PHE A 220 -7.18 0.77 -26.76
C PHE A 220 -7.05 -0.15 -27.97
N GLU A 221 -7.45 0.33 -29.14
CA GLU A 221 -7.04 -0.26 -30.41
C GLU A 221 -5.77 0.46 -30.89
N LEU A 222 -4.69 -0.28 -31.04
CA LEU A 222 -3.36 0.23 -31.45
C LEU A 222 -2.93 -0.40 -32.78
N ASN A 223 -2.48 0.42 -33.70
CA ASN A 223 -1.84 -0.08 -34.93
C ASN A 223 -0.37 -0.51 -34.66
N SER A 224 0.30 -1.04 -35.68
CA SER A 224 1.70 -1.47 -35.60
C SER A 224 2.68 -0.38 -35.15
N ASP A 225 2.35 0.90 -35.36
CA ASP A 225 3.17 2.03 -34.90
C ASP A 225 2.77 2.51 -33.50
N ALA A 226 1.96 1.75 -32.78
CA ALA A 226 1.39 2.11 -31.47
C ALA A 226 0.59 3.43 -31.49
N VAL A 227 -0.02 3.77 -32.61
CA VAL A 227 -0.96 4.91 -32.71
C VAL A 227 -2.34 4.41 -32.32
N VAL A 228 -2.97 5.11 -31.37
CA VAL A 228 -4.34 4.82 -30.94
C VAL A 228 -5.31 5.10 -32.09
N GLN A 229 -6.00 4.07 -32.53
CA GLN A 229 -7.05 4.14 -33.55
C GLN A 229 -8.42 4.36 -32.91
N ASN A 230 -8.63 3.69 -31.76
CA ASN A 230 -9.85 3.82 -30.97
C ASN A 230 -9.52 3.61 -29.49
N SER A 231 -10.36 4.16 -28.62
CA SER A 231 -10.25 3.92 -27.17
C SER A 231 -11.60 4.04 -26.46
N ARG A 232 -11.76 3.28 -25.39
CA ARG A 232 -12.91 3.39 -24.49
C ARG A 232 -12.52 3.13 -23.05
N ILE A 233 -13.27 3.73 -22.14
CA ILE A 233 -13.15 3.45 -20.70
C ILE A 233 -14.47 2.83 -20.27
N CYS A 234 -14.40 1.68 -19.62
CA CYS A 234 -15.58 0.90 -19.27
C CYS A 234 -15.36 0.08 -18.00
N ARG A 235 -16.46 -0.35 -17.40
CA ARG A 235 -16.41 -1.38 -16.36
C ARG A 235 -16.34 -2.75 -17.03
N THR A 236 -15.42 -3.58 -16.56
CA THR A 236 -15.19 -4.91 -17.11
C THR A 236 -15.24 -5.97 -16.03
N ILE A 237 -15.43 -7.21 -16.44
CA ILE A 237 -15.10 -8.38 -15.66
C ILE A 237 -13.97 -9.12 -16.37
N ILE A 238 -12.91 -9.44 -15.66
CA ILE A 238 -11.76 -10.18 -16.18
C ILE A 238 -11.58 -11.50 -15.45
N LYS A 239 -10.81 -12.40 -16.04
CA LYS A 239 -10.21 -13.55 -15.39
C LYS A 239 -8.76 -13.60 -15.82
N SER A 240 -7.83 -13.30 -14.90
CA SER A 240 -6.40 -13.34 -15.21
C SER A 240 -5.96 -14.78 -15.44
N ASP A 241 -5.26 -15.03 -16.55
CA ASP A 241 -4.76 -16.36 -16.92
C ASP A 241 -3.46 -16.68 -16.19
N ARG A 242 -2.64 -15.65 -15.88
CA ARG A 242 -1.35 -15.83 -15.24
C ARG A 242 -0.88 -14.58 -14.51
N ARG A 243 -0.13 -14.79 -13.44
CA ARG A 243 0.70 -13.77 -12.80
C ARG A 243 2.16 -14.02 -13.21
N PHE A 244 2.79 -13.00 -13.81
CA PHE A 244 4.23 -12.98 -14.07
C PHE A 244 4.96 -12.17 -13.01
N THR A 245 6.18 -12.60 -12.68
CA THR A 245 7.15 -11.70 -12.07
C THR A 245 7.79 -10.81 -13.14
N TYR A 246 8.41 -9.70 -12.74
CA TYR A 246 9.19 -8.88 -13.68
C TYR A 246 10.28 -9.69 -14.38
N GLU A 247 10.94 -10.59 -13.63
CA GLU A 247 11.99 -11.46 -14.13
C GLU A 247 11.47 -12.44 -15.19
N GLU A 248 10.33 -13.10 -14.93
CA GLU A 248 9.72 -14.03 -15.89
C GLU A 248 9.27 -13.32 -17.16
N ALA A 249 8.63 -12.15 -17.05
CA ALA A 249 8.24 -11.37 -18.22
C ALA A 249 9.47 -10.89 -19.01
N GLN A 250 10.53 -10.49 -18.34
CA GLN A 250 11.81 -10.10 -18.98
C GLN A 250 12.46 -11.29 -19.71
N GLU A 251 12.44 -12.48 -19.12
CA GLU A 251 12.94 -13.70 -19.76
C GLU A 251 12.22 -14.00 -21.08
N VAL A 252 10.87 -13.88 -21.08
CA VAL A 252 10.09 -14.05 -22.32
C VAL A 252 10.48 -12.99 -23.37
N ILE A 253 10.70 -11.74 -22.97
CA ILE A 253 11.11 -10.66 -23.87
C ILE A 253 12.51 -10.92 -24.47
N GLU A 254 13.44 -11.46 -23.70
CA GLU A 254 14.82 -11.69 -24.14
C GLU A 254 14.98 -12.96 -24.97
N THR A 255 14.31 -14.03 -24.59
CA THR A 255 14.41 -15.34 -25.25
C THR A 255 13.45 -15.49 -26.43
N GLY A 256 12.30 -14.81 -26.40
CA GLY A 256 11.19 -15.00 -27.33
C GLY A 256 10.44 -16.32 -27.08
N GLU A 257 10.63 -16.95 -25.93
CA GLU A 257 10.00 -18.20 -25.53
C GLU A 257 9.32 -18.07 -24.17
N GLY A 258 8.23 -18.79 -23.98
CA GLY A 258 7.47 -18.81 -22.72
C GLY A 258 5.96 -18.69 -22.94
N ASP A 259 5.20 -18.69 -21.86
CA ASP A 259 3.76 -18.54 -21.91
C ASP A 259 3.36 -17.14 -22.37
N TYR A 260 2.29 -17.06 -23.18
CA TYR A 260 1.76 -15.79 -23.71
C TYR A 260 2.81 -14.92 -24.40
N LYS A 261 3.81 -15.54 -25.02
CA LYS A 261 4.93 -14.85 -25.67
C LYS A 261 4.49 -13.87 -26.76
N GLU A 262 3.46 -14.20 -27.52
CA GLU A 262 2.97 -13.32 -28.59
C GLU A 262 2.43 -12.02 -28.03
N GLU A 263 1.62 -12.09 -26.97
CA GLU A 263 1.04 -10.96 -26.29
C GLU A 263 2.12 -10.13 -25.58
N ILE A 264 3.03 -10.77 -24.83
CA ILE A 264 4.13 -10.09 -24.12
C ILE A 264 5.04 -9.36 -25.09
N LEU A 265 5.45 -10.01 -26.19
CA LEU A 265 6.33 -9.38 -27.20
C LEU A 265 5.62 -8.22 -27.92
N ALA A 266 4.33 -8.37 -28.24
CA ALA A 266 3.55 -7.30 -28.83
C ALA A 266 3.40 -6.10 -27.87
N LEU A 267 3.05 -6.34 -26.62
CA LEU A 267 2.94 -5.29 -25.61
C LEU A 267 4.29 -4.57 -25.38
N ASN A 268 5.40 -5.31 -25.34
CA ASN A 268 6.73 -4.74 -25.23
C ASN A 268 7.11 -3.86 -26.44
N ASP A 269 6.80 -4.27 -27.66
CA ASP A 269 7.04 -3.48 -28.88
C ASP A 269 6.22 -2.18 -28.88
N LEU A 270 4.92 -2.30 -28.57
CA LEU A 270 4.02 -1.15 -28.46
C LEU A 270 4.47 -0.17 -27.35
N ALA A 271 4.86 -0.70 -26.18
CA ALA A 271 5.35 0.09 -25.05
C ALA A 271 6.64 0.84 -25.40
N LYS A 272 7.60 0.21 -26.09
CA LYS A 272 8.83 0.87 -26.55
C LYS A 272 8.52 2.04 -27.48
N LYS A 273 7.64 1.86 -28.45
CA LYS A 273 7.22 2.92 -29.39
C LYS A 273 6.52 4.08 -28.68
N LEU A 274 5.64 3.76 -27.70
CA LEU A 274 4.98 4.78 -26.87
C LEU A 274 6.00 5.56 -26.02
N ARG A 275 6.95 4.86 -25.42
CA ARG A 275 8.01 5.47 -24.59
C ARG A 275 8.92 6.39 -25.42
N GLU A 276 9.35 5.95 -26.61
CA GLU A 276 10.16 6.77 -27.52
C GLU A 276 9.44 8.07 -27.90
N ARG A 277 8.14 8.00 -28.20
CA ARG A 277 7.35 9.20 -28.51
C ARG A 277 7.29 10.16 -27.33
N ARG A 278 7.09 9.64 -26.12
CA ARG A 278 7.09 10.49 -24.92
C ARG A 278 8.43 11.19 -24.71
N PHE A 279 9.56 10.51 -24.92
CA PHE A 279 10.89 11.14 -24.82
C PHE A 279 11.11 12.18 -25.89
N LYS A 280 10.71 11.90 -27.14
CA LYS A 280 10.76 12.89 -28.25
C LYS A 280 9.91 14.13 -27.96
N SER A 281 8.84 13.98 -27.17
CA SER A 281 7.96 15.08 -26.73
C SER A 281 8.44 15.79 -25.47
N GLY A 282 9.64 15.51 -24.96
CA GLY A 282 10.24 16.23 -23.83
C GLY A 282 10.04 15.57 -22.46
N ALA A 283 9.65 14.29 -22.40
CA ALA A 283 9.61 13.57 -21.13
C ALA A 283 11.02 13.44 -20.52
N ILE A 284 11.11 13.59 -19.19
CA ILE A 284 12.36 13.47 -18.45
C ILE A 284 12.47 12.04 -17.91
N ASN A 285 13.66 11.43 -18.02
CA ASN A 285 13.97 10.18 -17.36
C ASN A 285 14.64 10.47 -16.01
N PHE A 286 14.13 9.85 -14.93
CA PHE A 286 14.73 9.92 -13.61
C PHE A 286 15.26 8.53 -13.25
N ASP A 287 16.56 8.37 -13.23
CA ASP A 287 17.18 7.17 -12.69
C ASP A 287 17.32 7.33 -11.18
N ARG A 288 16.62 6.48 -10.42
CA ARG A 288 16.73 6.41 -8.97
C ARG A 288 17.37 5.09 -8.58
N TYR A 289 18.31 5.16 -7.65
CA TYR A 289 18.77 3.96 -6.95
C TYR A 289 17.74 3.55 -5.93
N GLU A 290 17.25 2.34 -6.03
CA GLU A 290 16.38 1.73 -5.05
C GLU A 290 17.19 0.72 -4.23
N VAL A 291 17.19 0.89 -2.90
CA VAL A 291 17.88 -0.01 -1.99
C VAL A 291 16.95 -1.18 -1.69
N LYS A 292 17.38 -2.39 -2.07
CA LYS A 292 16.71 -3.64 -1.71
C LYS A 292 17.46 -4.30 -0.57
N PHE A 293 16.71 -4.86 0.38
CA PHE A 293 17.26 -5.58 1.51
C PHE A 293 16.97 -7.06 1.37
N GLU A 294 17.97 -7.89 1.68
CA GLU A 294 17.74 -9.30 1.96
C GLU A 294 17.33 -9.42 3.42
N ILE A 295 16.22 -10.09 3.70
CA ILE A 295 15.67 -10.27 5.04
C ILE A 295 15.73 -11.74 5.44
N ASP A 296 15.94 -12.02 6.73
CA ASP A 296 15.86 -13.38 7.29
C ASP A 296 14.40 -13.80 7.54
N GLU A 297 14.21 -15.05 8.02
CA GLU A 297 12.89 -15.60 8.33
C GLU A 297 12.13 -14.82 9.43
N GLN A 298 12.83 -14.00 10.21
CA GLN A 298 12.25 -13.13 11.21
C GLN A 298 11.97 -11.71 10.70
N GLY A 299 12.19 -11.44 9.40
CA GLY A 299 11.99 -10.14 8.77
C GLY A 299 13.10 -9.13 9.07
N LYS A 300 14.27 -9.58 9.59
CA LYS A 300 15.39 -8.71 9.89
C LYS A 300 16.31 -8.58 8.68
N PRO A 301 16.73 -7.37 8.29
CA PRO A 301 17.71 -7.17 7.22
C PRO A 301 19.05 -7.83 7.56
N VAL A 302 19.56 -8.66 6.64
CA VAL A 302 20.86 -9.34 6.76
C VAL A 302 21.87 -8.81 5.74
N ARG A 303 21.40 -8.14 4.67
CA ARG A 303 22.21 -7.50 3.65
C ARG A 303 21.48 -6.33 3.00
#